data_36c70ae3911d97704c304a72612a83e7
#
_entry.id   36c70ae3911d97704c304a72612a83e7
#
_cell.length_a   1.000
_cell.length_b   1.000
_cell.length_c   1.000
_cell.angle_alpha   90.00
_cell.angle_beta   90.00
_cell.angle_gamma   90.00
#
_symmetry.space_group_name_H-M   'P 1'
#
loop_
_entity.id
_entity.type
_entity.pdbx_description
1 polymer ?
#
loop_
_entity_poly.entity_id
_entity_poly.type
_entity_poly.pdbx_seq_one_letter_code
_entity_poly.pdbx_strand_id
1 'polypeptide(L)'
;MKIRILIPIIFTFILSSCSDFSGNEDAVEASLKPAPVTRTTTPPTTTRTYYDLDAITFGNNTFVAIGERGTVRTSSDNGVTWDNGTSGKTTQFYEIAYGNSTFVSVGQSGDIIYSSDNGLSWDNGTWAESQNLTGVAYGNSTFVALGTRFINSTDNGANWTTRHTANLYDVAFGNSKFVGCGSDGTIYWSTDNNGNNWGTRTSGTSYDLKHVVFGNNLFLVVGNGGTILKSSDNGSSWGDSVTSPITKNLYSIAYDGSNKFVAVGANTVVVSTNNTGSAFTEMEDTLTFNDVTFGNGYFVAVGNDEIIYRSTDGDTWTKVYP
;
A
#
# COMPACT_ATOMS: atom_id res chain seq x y z
N MET A 1 -0.52 -51.01 -20.83
CA MET A 1 -1.93 -51.42 -20.91
C MET A 1 -2.37 -51.77 -19.48
N LYS A 2 -2.93 -50.79 -18.74
CA LYS A 2 -3.60 -51.03 -17.44
C LYS A 2 -4.82 -50.12 -17.40
N ILE A 3 -5.96 -50.75 -17.49
CA ILE A 3 -7.31 -50.22 -17.49
C ILE A 3 -7.65 -49.85 -16.05
N ARG A 4 -8.11 -48.61 -15.79
CA ARG A 4 -8.77 -48.21 -14.54
C ARG A 4 -10.26 -48.13 -14.76
N ILE A 5 -10.96 -48.97 -14.02
CA ILE A 5 -12.42 -49.08 -14.02
C ILE A 5 -12.97 -48.03 -13.05
N LEU A 6 -13.89 -47.20 -13.54
CA LEU A 6 -14.68 -46.27 -12.76
C LEU A 6 -15.96 -46.99 -12.31
N ILE A 7 -16.28 -46.97 -11.02
CA ILE A 7 -17.53 -47.49 -10.45
C ILE A 7 -18.39 -46.31 -10.04
N PRO A 8 -19.61 -46.17 -10.56
CA PRO A 8 -20.56 -45.19 -10.05
C PRO A 8 -21.38 -45.80 -8.91
N ILE A 9 -21.50 -45.09 -7.80
CA ILE A 9 -22.38 -45.43 -6.68
C ILE A 9 -23.76 -44.84 -6.98
N ILE A 10 -24.72 -45.73 -7.16
CA ILE A 10 -26.14 -45.43 -7.31
C ILE A 10 -26.78 -45.48 -5.92
N PHE A 11 -27.36 -44.36 -5.47
CA PHE A 11 -28.25 -44.34 -4.29
C PHE A 11 -29.68 -44.65 -4.74
N THR A 12 -30.19 -45.77 -4.29
CA THR A 12 -31.59 -46.18 -4.51
C THR A 12 -32.44 -45.72 -3.33
N PHE A 13 -33.45 -44.87 -3.60
CA PHE A 13 -34.49 -44.56 -2.66
C PHE A 13 -35.53 -45.67 -2.67
N ILE A 14 -35.79 -46.30 -1.52
CA ILE A 14 -36.93 -47.24 -1.32
C ILE A 14 -38.10 -46.43 -0.77
N LEU A 15 -39.15 -46.32 -1.55
CA LEU A 15 -40.49 -45.92 -1.14
C LEU A 15 -41.20 -47.17 -0.60
N SER A 16 -41.59 -47.13 0.65
CA SER A 16 -42.49 -48.08 1.26
C SER A 16 -43.83 -47.38 1.51
N SER A 17 -44.82 -47.82 0.74
CA SER A 17 -46.25 -47.52 0.92
C SER A 17 -46.83 -48.42 1.99
N CYS A 18 -47.61 -47.86 2.92
CA CYS A 18 -48.61 -48.64 3.65
C CYS A 18 -49.88 -47.82 3.76
N SER A 19 -50.94 -48.46 3.32
CA SER A 19 -52.31 -47.99 3.20
C SER A 19 -53.08 -48.19 4.52
N ASP A 20 -54.06 -47.33 4.69
CA ASP A 20 -55.37 -47.45 5.35
C ASP A 20 -55.50 -47.97 6.78
N PHE A 21 -55.99 -47.07 7.61
CA PHE A 21 -57.05 -47.42 8.58
C PHE A 21 -57.99 -46.24 8.80
N SER A 22 -59.26 -46.44 8.46
CA SER A 22 -60.37 -45.56 8.75
C SER A 22 -60.82 -45.71 10.21
N GLY A 23 -61.09 -44.63 10.88
CA GLY A 23 -61.67 -44.60 12.21
C GLY A 23 -62.07 -43.20 12.58
N ASN A 24 -63.41 -42.99 12.50
CA ASN A 24 -64.11 -41.78 12.91
C ASN A 24 -64.20 -41.75 14.42
N GLU A 25 -63.79 -40.67 15.06
CA GLU A 25 -64.40 -40.23 16.31
C GLU A 25 -64.27 -38.71 16.47
N ASP A 26 -65.41 -38.13 16.75
CA ASP A 26 -65.69 -36.72 16.94
C ASP A 26 -65.09 -36.14 18.22
N ALA A 27 -64.88 -34.88 18.16
CA ALA A 27 -65.08 -33.83 19.14
C ALA A 27 -63.96 -33.50 20.16
N VAL A 28 -63.71 -32.20 20.18
CA VAL A 28 -63.24 -31.35 21.27
C VAL A 28 -61.73 -31.36 21.57
N GLU A 29 -61.04 -30.42 20.94
CA GLU A 29 -60.21 -29.47 21.69
C GLU A 29 -59.82 -28.30 20.81
N ALA A 30 -60.63 -27.29 20.82
CA ALA A 30 -60.20 -25.93 20.44
C ALA A 30 -59.49 -25.37 21.65
N SER A 31 -58.12 -25.36 21.63
CA SER A 31 -57.31 -24.37 22.36
C SER A 31 -55.83 -24.59 22.18
N LEU A 32 -55.13 -23.48 21.91
CA LEU A 32 -53.68 -23.34 21.96
C LEU A 32 -52.88 -23.83 20.74
N LYS A 33 -53.16 -23.18 19.59
CA LYS A 33 -52.11 -23.05 18.56
C LYS A 33 -51.22 -21.88 18.97
N PRO A 34 -49.94 -22.08 19.37
CA PRO A 34 -49.07 -20.96 19.60
C PRO A 34 -48.89 -20.22 18.26
N ALA A 35 -49.03 -18.89 18.28
CA ALA A 35 -48.76 -18.05 17.14
C ALA A 35 -47.38 -18.35 16.60
N PRO A 36 -47.17 -18.36 15.26
CA PRO A 36 -45.84 -18.52 14.71
C PRO A 36 -44.97 -17.33 15.19
N VAL A 37 -44.02 -17.62 16.05
CA VAL A 37 -42.94 -16.69 16.40
C VAL A 37 -42.14 -16.51 15.13
N THR A 38 -42.44 -15.50 14.35
CA THR A 38 -41.54 -15.00 13.31
C THR A 38 -40.34 -14.45 14.04
N ARG A 39 -39.34 -15.32 14.23
CA ARG A 39 -38.02 -14.92 14.66
C ARG A 39 -37.38 -14.24 13.43
N THR A 40 -37.60 -12.94 13.31
CA THR A 40 -36.78 -12.10 12.47
C THR A 40 -35.36 -12.10 13.04
N THR A 41 -34.57 -13.12 12.68
CA THR A 41 -33.15 -13.05 12.84
C THR A 41 -32.65 -12.15 11.71
N THR A 42 -32.65 -10.83 11.93
CA THR A 42 -31.70 -9.98 11.22
C THR A 42 -30.33 -10.56 11.54
N PRO A 43 -29.56 -10.98 10.53
CA PRO A 43 -28.17 -11.34 10.77
C PRO A 43 -27.53 -10.16 11.50
N PRO A 44 -26.68 -10.37 12.50
CA PRO A 44 -25.95 -9.28 13.09
C PRO A 44 -25.22 -8.58 11.94
N THR A 45 -25.56 -7.33 11.68
CA THR A 45 -24.80 -6.47 10.78
C THR A 45 -23.48 -6.25 11.51
N THR A 46 -22.50 -7.11 11.25
CA THR A 46 -21.13 -6.84 11.65
C THR A 46 -20.71 -5.64 10.79
N THR A 47 -20.82 -4.45 11.35
CA THR A 47 -20.21 -3.25 10.78
C THR A 47 -18.71 -3.53 10.75
N ARG A 48 -18.19 -3.85 9.55
CA ARG A 48 -16.74 -3.96 9.36
C ARG A 48 -16.16 -2.58 9.57
N THR A 49 -15.21 -2.46 10.48
CA THR A 49 -14.43 -1.24 10.65
C THR A 49 -13.31 -1.28 9.62
N TYR A 50 -13.26 -0.28 8.77
CA TYR A 50 -12.18 -0.07 7.83
C TYR A 50 -11.17 0.90 8.44
N TYR A 51 -9.90 0.71 8.12
CA TYR A 51 -8.79 1.54 8.58
C TYR A 51 -8.08 2.15 7.36
N ASP A 52 -7.46 3.30 7.55
CA ASP A 52 -6.74 3.95 6.47
C ASP A 52 -5.54 3.10 6.04
N LEU A 53 -5.34 3.00 4.73
CA LEU A 53 -4.12 2.47 4.12
C LEU A 53 -3.22 3.66 3.80
N ASP A 54 -2.04 3.68 4.41
CA ASP A 54 -1.10 4.79 4.30
C ASP A 54 -0.10 4.59 3.17
N ALA A 55 0.34 3.34 2.92
CA ALA A 55 1.34 3.05 1.89
C ALA A 55 1.11 1.72 1.18
N ILE A 56 1.68 1.60 -0.02
CA ILE A 56 1.63 0.42 -0.86
C ILE A 56 2.92 0.24 -1.65
N THR A 57 3.41 -0.99 -1.75
CA THR A 57 4.54 -1.34 -2.62
C THR A 57 4.28 -2.61 -3.40
N PHE A 58 5.10 -2.84 -4.44
CA PHE A 58 5.07 -4.05 -5.25
C PHE A 58 6.43 -4.75 -5.25
N GLY A 59 6.41 -6.04 -5.01
CA GLY A 59 7.61 -6.89 -5.07
C GLY A 59 7.23 -8.35 -5.20
N ASN A 60 8.08 -9.15 -5.83
CA ASN A 60 7.87 -10.59 -6.03
C ASN A 60 6.45 -10.97 -6.49
N ASN A 61 5.92 -10.25 -7.50
CA ASN A 61 4.57 -10.38 -8.04
C ASN A 61 3.43 -10.17 -7.03
N THR A 62 3.69 -9.51 -5.90
CA THR A 62 2.70 -9.24 -4.86
C THR A 62 2.64 -7.75 -4.57
N PHE A 63 1.44 -7.19 -4.53
CA PHE A 63 1.18 -5.89 -3.92
C PHE A 63 0.97 -6.08 -2.43
N VAL A 64 1.59 -5.22 -1.62
CA VAL A 64 1.41 -5.18 -0.18
C VAL A 64 1.08 -3.76 0.24
N ALA A 65 -0.09 -3.55 0.83
CA ALA A 65 -0.53 -2.27 1.39
C ALA A 65 -0.60 -2.36 2.92
N ILE A 66 -0.25 -1.26 3.59
CA ILE A 66 -0.17 -1.15 5.05
C ILE A 66 -0.82 0.15 5.53
N GLY A 67 -1.14 0.21 6.81
CA GLY A 67 -1.70 1.45 7.36
C GLY A 67 -2.01 1.40 8.86
N GLU A 68 -3.13 2.02 9.22
CA GLU A 68 -3.56 2.15 10.60
C GLU A 68 -3.74 0.81 11.30
N ARG A 69 -3.45 0.79 12.62
CA ARG A 69 -3.62 -0.36 13.51
C ARG A 69 -2.96 -1.64 13.05
N GLY A 70 -1.84 -1.51 12.32
CA GLY A 70 -1.11 -2.64 11.78
C GLY A 70 -1.86 -3.38 10.66
N THR A 71 -2.80 -2.70 10.00
CA THR A 71 -3.52 -3.24 8.85
C THR A 71 -2.54 -3.63 7.74
N VAL A 72 -2.71 -4.82 7.18
CA VAL A 72 -2.00 -5.33 6.01
C VAL A 72 -3.00 -5.86 5.01
N ARG A 73 -2.80 -5.55 3.73
CA ARG A 73 -3.54 -6.13 2.60
C ARG A 73 -2.56 -6.63 1.56
N THR A 74 -2.78 -7.83 1.05
CA THR A 74 -1.91 -8.44 0.04
C THR A 74 -2.70 -8.86 -1.19
N SER A 75 -2.10 -8.72 -2.37
CA SER A 75 -2.68 -9.19 -3.63
C SER A 75 -1.61 -9.82 -4.50
N SER A 76 -1.83 -11.07 -4.90
CA SER A 76 -0.96 -11.83 -5.80
C SER A 76 -1.53 -11.95 -7.23
N ASP A 77 -2.66 -11.30 -7.52
CA ASP A 77 -3.38 -11.35 -8.79
C ASP A 77 -3.46 -9.97 -9.49
N ASN A 78 -2.41 -9.18 -9.37
CA ASN A 78 -2.28 -7.84 -9.95
C ASN A 78 -3.27 -6.82 -9.39
N GLY A 79 -3.60 -6.91 -8.11
CA GLY A 79 -4.48 -5.97 -7.43
C GLY A 79 -5.97 -6.19 -7.69
N VAL A 80 -6.38 -7.36 -8.21
CA VAL A 80 -7.80 -7.69 -8.47
C VAL A 80 -8.51 -8.09 -7.19
N THR A 81 -7.90 -8.97 -6.40
CA THR A 81 -8.42 -9.40 -5.10
C THR A 81 -7.39 -9.15 -4.00
N TRP A 82 -7.89 -8.95 -2.78
CA TRP A 82 -7.08 -8.58 -1.64
C TRP A 82 -7.38 -9.43 -0.42
N ASP A 83 -6.33 -10.02 0.15
CA ASP A 83 -6.38 -10.80 1.37
C ASP A 83 -6.01 -9.96 2.60
N ASN A 84 -6.59 -10.33 3.74
CA ASN A 84 -6.24 -9.73 5.02
C ASN A 84 -4.95 -10.36 5.56
N GLY A 85 -3.90 -9.56 5.63
CA GLY A 85 -2.66 -9.92 6.34
C GLY A 85 -2.74 -9.55 7.83
N THR A 86 -1.78 -10.00 8.59
CA THR A 86 -1.64 -9.70 10.02
C THR A 86 -0.21 -9.29 10.32
N SER A 87 0.01 -8.03 10.67
CA SER A 87 1.34 -7.51 11.07
C SER A 87 1.77 -7.93 12.48
N GLY A 88 0.82 -8.40 13.31
CA GLY A 88 1.05 -8.64 14.73
C GLY A 88 1.16 -7.37 15.57
N LYS A 89 0.91 -6.18 14.99
CA LYS A 89 0.99 -4.87 15.63
C LYS A 89 -0.37 -4.17 15.66
N THR A 90 -0.49 -3.17 16.52
CA THR A 90 -1.66 -2.27 16.61
C THR A 90 -1.28 -0.81 16.38
N THR A 91 -0.04 -0.54 16.06
CA THR A 91 0.50 0.78 15.70
C THR A 91 0.25 1.09 14.23
N GLN A 92 0.36 2.35 13.84
CA GLN A 92 0.26 2.78 12.45
C GLN A 92 1.59 2.59 11.73
N PHE A 93 1.54 2.05 10.52
CA PHE A 93 2.67 1.99 9.59
C PHE A 93 2.50 3.06 8.52
N TYR A 94 3.58 3.77 8.21
CA TYR A 94 3.56 4.94 7.33
C TYR A 94 4.15 4.66 5.95
N GLU A 95 5.11 3.72 5.85
CA GLU A 95 5.77 3.42 4.59
C GLU A 95 6.22 1.97 4.51
N ILE A 96 6.31 1.45 3.27
CA ILE A 96 6.73 0.09 2.98
C ILE A 96 7.59 0.03 1.72
N ALA A 97 8.70 -0.70 1.77
CA ALA A 97 9.57 -0.95 0.63
C ALA A 97 9.81 -2.44 0.42
N TYR A 98 10.17 -2.80 -0.82
CA TYR A 98 10.60 -4.14 -1.18
C TYR A 98 12.03 -4.14 -1.71
N GLY A 99 12.84 -5.05 -1.23
CA GLY A 99 14.20 -5.27 -1.71
C GLY A 99 14.78 -6.57 -1.18
N ASN A 100 15.70 -7.17 -1.92
CA ASN A 100 16.34 -8.43 -1.55
C ASN A 100 15.37 -9.52 -1.07
N SER A 101 14.27 -9.71 -1.80
CA SER A 101 13.18 -10.65 -1.49
C SER A 101 12.49 -10.42 -0.14
N THR A 102 12.56 -9.20 0.41
CA THR A 102 12.00 -8.85 1.71
C THR A 102 11.16 -7.58 1.60
N PHE A 103 9.96 -7.60 2.16
CA PHE A 103 9.18 -6.38 2.43
C PHE A 103 9.60 -5.84 3.80
N VAL A 104 9.81 -4.55 3.90
CA VAL A 104 10.12 -3.85 5.15
C VAL A 104 9.16 -2.70 5.30
N SER A 105 8.47 -2.63 6.43
CA SER A 105 7.57 -1.51 6.76
C SER A 105 8.02 -0.82 8.04
N VAL A 106 7.84 0.50 8.07
CA VAL A 106 8.21 1.38 9.18
C VAL A 106 7.04 2.24 9.62
N GLY A 107 7.02 2.64 10.89
CA GLY A 107 5.86 3.33 11.41
C GLY A 107 6.04 4.09 12.71
N GLN A 108 4.92 4.20 13.41
CA GLN A 108 4.80 4.91 14.66
C GLN A 108 5.71 4.32 15.75
N SER A 109 6.28 5.22 16.57
CA SER A 109 7.09 4.85 17.75
C SER A 109 8.29 3.95 17.43
N GLY A 110 8.82 4.01 16.19
CA GLY A 110 9.96 3.22 15.76
C GLY A 110 9.63 1.76 15.46
N ASP A 111 8.35 1.42 15.32
CA ASP A 111 7.97 0.09 14.90
C ASP A 111 8.48 -0.20 13.47
N ILE A 112 9.15 -1.33 13.36
CA ILE A 112 9.68 -1.86 12.10
C ILE A 112 9.26 -3.31 12.03
N ILE A 113 8.70 -3.72 10.89
CA ILE A 113 8.39 -5.13 10.58
C ILE A 113 8.97 -5.50 9.23
N TYR A 114 9.32 -6.77 9.06
CA TYR A 114 9.79 -7.29 7.78
C TYR A 114 9.20 -8.67 7.48
N SER A 115 8.99 -8.95 6.20
CA SER A 115 8.41 -10.19 5.70
C SER A 115 9.24 -10.74 4.54
N SER A 116 9.59 -12.02 4.60
CA SER A 116 10.27 -12.75 3.52
C SER A 116 9.36 -13.73 2.77
N ASP A 117 8.05 -13.71 3.07
CA ASP A 117 7.05 -14.61 2.53
C ASP A 117 5.87 -13.89 1.84
N ASN A 118 6.17 -12.76 1.19
CA ASN A 118 5.20 -11.94 0.44
C ASN A 118 4.10 -11.30 1.31
N GLY A 119 4.44 -10.92 2.54
CA GLY A 119 3.51 -10.25 3.45
C GLY A 119 2.54 -11.18 4.18
N LEU A 120 2.74 -12.51 4.10
CA LEU A 120 1.90 -13.49 4.80
C LEU A 120 2.18 -13.51 6.31
N SER A 121 3.45 -13.40 6.68
CA SER A 121 3.88 -13.25 8.07
C SER A 121 4.94 -12.17 8.22
N TRP A 122 5.07 -11.63 9.43
CA TRP A 122 5.93 -10.48 9.73
C TRP A 122 6.72 -10.71 11.01
N ASP A 123 8.02 -10.46 10.92
CA ASP A 123 8.93 -10.41 12.05
C ASP A 123 9.20 -8.96 12.48
N ASN A 124 9.68 -8.77 13.71
CA ASN A 124 10.00 -7.44 14.23
C ASN A 124 11.46 -7.07 13.95
N GLY A 125 11.68 -5.92 13.34
CA GLY A 125 13.00 -5.29 13.28
C GLY A 125 13.43 -4.75 14.64
N THR A 126 14.73 -4.71 14.89
CA THR A 126 15.31 -4.21 16.14
C THR A 126 15.96 -2.86 15.92
N TRP A 127 15.44 -1.84 16.59
CA TRP A 127 16.00 -0.50 16.69
C TRP A 127 15.86 0.03 18.13
N ALA A 128 16.90 0.71 18.63
CA ALA A 128 16.99 1.06 20.03
C ALA A 128 16.22 2.33 20.45
N GLU A 129 15.68 3.06 19.47
CA GLU A 129 14.96 4.32 19.68
C GLU A 129 13.47 4.15 19.34
N SER A 130 12.62 5.12 19.73
CA SER A 130 11.16 5.03 19.60
C SER A 130 10.54 6.21 18.84
N GLN A 131 11.29 6.84 17.93
CA GLN A 131 10.78 7.93 17.10
C GLN A 131 10.05 7.36 15.87
N ASN A 132 9.08 8.17 15.36
CA ASN A 132 8.39 7.80 14.12
C ASN A 132 9.36 7.73 12.94
N LEU A 133 9.17 6.68 12.13
CA LEU A 133 9.84 6.48 10.85
C LEU A 133 8.79 6.59 9.77
N THR A 134 8.95 7.49 8.81
CA THR A 134 7.92 7.89 7.86
C THR A 134 8.21 7.50 6.42
N GLY A 135 9.47 7.16 6.11
CA GLY A 135 9.89 6.71 4.79
C GLY A 135 10.87 5.56 4.88
N VAL A 136 10.83 4.63 3.92
CA VAL A 136 11.79 3.54 3.79
C VAL A 136 12.07 3.21 2.32
N ALA A 137 13.33 2.98 1.97
CA ALA A 137 13.74 2.54 0.64
C ALA A 137 14.83 1.49 0.69
N TYR A 138 14.94 0.71 -0.38
CA TYR A 138 16.01 -0.26 -0.55
C TYR A 138 16.91 0.10 -1.73
N GLY A 139 18.20 0.01 -1.51
CA GLY A 139 19.19 0.18 -2.56
C GLY A 139 20.57 -0.27 -2.11
N ASN A 140 21.39 -0.75 -3.03
CA ASN A 140 22.76 -1.20 -2.77
C ASN A 140 22.86 -2.14 -1.56
N SER A 141 22.00 -3.17 -1.51
CA SER A 141 21.92 -4.16 -0.42
C SER A 141 21.64 -3.57 0.97
N THR A 142 21.06 -2.38 1.04
CA THR A 142 20.79 -1.67 2.28
C THR A 142 19.36 -1.15 2.28
N PHE A 143 18.62 -1.37 3.35
CA PHE A 143 17.41 -0.60 3.65
C PHE A 143 17.81 0.67 4.39
N VAL A 144 17.23 1.78 3.99
CA VAL A 144 17.35 3.08 4.67
C VAL A 144 15.96 3.53 5.07
N ALA A 145 15.77 3.89 6.33
CA ALA A 145 14.52 4.47 6.80
C ALA A 145 14.75 5.86 7.39
N LEU A 146 13.79 6.73 7.15
CA LEU A 146 13.82 8.14 7.54
C LEU A 146 12.61 8.50 8.40
N GLY A 147 12.77 9.55 9.16
CA GLY A 147 11.79 10.21 10.00
C GLY A 147 12.51 11.35 10.69
N THR A 148 12.46 11.44 12.02
CA THR A 148 13.33 12.33 12.81
C THR A 148 14.75 11.76 12.98
N ARG A 149 14.97 10.54 12.55
CA ARG A 149 16.25 9.85 12.48
C ARG A 149 16.42 9.23 11.09
N PHE A 150 17.68 9.11 10.68
CA PHE A 150 18.08 8.33 9.52
C PHE A 150 18.76 7.07 10.03
N ILE A 151 18.22 5.94 9.67
CA ILE A 151 18.70 4.63 10.09
C ILE A 151 18.91 3.73 8.88
N ASN A 152 19.80 2.77 8.98
CA ASN A 152 19.99 1.78 7.94
C ASN A 152 20.12 0.35 8.48
N SER A 153 19.78 -0.60 7.62
CA SER A 153 19.90 -2.04 7.85
C SER A 153 20.57 -2.71 6.65
N THR A 154 21.51 -3.60 6.89
CA THR A 154 22.18 -4.42 5.87
C THR A 154 21.83 -5.91 5.99
N ASP A 155 20.88 -6.24 6.85
CA ASP A 155 20.41 -7.60 7.14
C ASP A 155 18.89 -7.75 6.94
N ASN A 156 18.38 -7.15 5.85
CA ASN A 156 16.98 -7.26 5.44
C ASN A 156 15.96 -6.73 6.46
N GLY A 157 16.31 -5.70 7.19
CA GLY A 157 15.39 -5.06 8.14
C GLY A 157 15.40 -5.64 9.56
N ALA A 158 16.24 -6.63 9.83
CA ALA A 158 16.29 -7.28 11.14
C ALA A 158 16.93 -6.38 12.21
N ASN A 159 18.06 -5.70 11.90
CA ASN A 159 18.73 -4.78 12.81
C ASN A 159 19.04 -3.45 12.14
N TRP A 160 18.90 -2.36 12.91
CA TRP A 160 19.02 -1.01 12.41
C TRP A 160 20.00 -0.17 13.20
N THR A 161 20.72 0.68 12.50
CA THR A 161 21.73 1.58 13.08
C THR A 161 21.42 3.03 12.72
N THR A 162 21.39 3.92 13.72
CA THR A 162 21.20 5.38 13.54
C THR A 162 22.43 5.99 12.88
N ARG A 163 22.20 6.82 11.83
CA ARG A 163 23.24 7.47 11.02
C ARG A 163 23.19 8.99 11.07
N HIS A 164 22.00 9.57 11.09
CA HIS A 164 21.83 11.03 11.03
C HIS A 164 20.54 11.45 11.74
N THR A 165 20.36 12.77 11.90
CA THR A 165 19.16 13.37 12.49
C THR A 165 18.68 14.50 11.60
N ALA A 166 17.45 14.40 11.08
CA ALA A 166 16.71 15.46 10.42
C ALA A 166 15.23 15.03 10.36
N ASN A 167 14.32 15.95 10.02
CA ASN A 167 12.90 15.63 9.91
C ASN A 167 12.53 15.50 8.43
N LEU A 168 12.47 14.27 7.95
CA LEU A 168 12.08 13.94 6.56
C LEU A 168 10.83 13.06 6.56
N TYR A 169 10.14 13.07 5.42
CA TYR A 169 8.91 12.28 5.23
C TYR A 169 9.15 11.03 4.43
N ASP A 170 9.98 11.10 3.38
CA ASP A 170 10.19 9.98 2.47
C ASP A 170 11.60 9.92 1.90
N VAL A 171 11.97 8.74 1.35
CA VAL A 171 13.27 8.45 0.76
C VAL A 171 13.14 7.53 -0.46
N ALA A 172 13.93 7.82 -1.50
CA ALA A 172 14.09 6.93 -2.66
C ALA A 172 15.57 6.63 -2.92
N PHE A 173 15.84 5.52 -3.61
CA PHE A 173 17.16 5.15 -4.08
C PHE A 173 17.22 5.13 -5.61
N GLY A 174 18.26 5.73 -6.16
CA GLY A 174 18.53 5.71 -7.60
C GLY A 174 19.95 6.13 -7.91
N ASN A 175 20.54 5.58 -8.96
CA ASN A 175 21.91 5.89 -9.39
C ASN A 175 22.93 5.91 -8.25
N SER A 176 22.87 4.90 -7.37
CA SER A 176 23.78 4.75 -6.22
C SER A 176 23.64 5.86 -5.16
N LYS A 177 22.50 6.55 -5.08
CA LYS A 177 22.20 7.58 -4.09
C LYS A 177 20.85 7.37 -3.43
N PHE A 178 20.78 7.61 -2.14
CA PHE A 178 19.52 7.85 -1.44
C PHE A 178 19.23 9.35 -1.45
N VAL A 179 17.99 9.69 -1.72
CA VAL A 179 17.48 11.06 -1.67
C VAL A 179 16.27 11.06 -0.76
N GLY A 180 16.27 11.92 0.26
CA GLY A 180 15.15 12.10 1.18
C GLY A 180 14.58 13.50 1.07
N CYS A 181 13.25 13.62 1.27
CA CYS A 181 12.52 14.89 1.25
C CYS A 181 11.66 15.06 2.50
N GLY A 182 11.32 16.30 2.87
CA GLY A 182 10.60 16.56 4.10
C GLY A 182 10.00 17.97 4.23
N SER A 183 9.82 18.41 5.46
CA SER A 183 9.21 19.70 5.80
C SER A 183 10.00 20.87 5.23
N ASP A 184 9.28 21.97 5.00
CA ASP A 184 9.85 23.26 4.60
C ASP A 184 10.78 23.19 3.39
N GLY A 185 10.46 22.32 2.42
CA GLY A 185 11.25 22.11 1.21
C GLY A 185 12.60 21.43 1.47
N THR A 186 12.78 20.78 2.59
CA THR A 186 14.04 20.12 2.95
C THR A 186 14.34 18.94 2.04
N ILE A 187 15.55 18.88 1.50
CA ILE A 187 16.09 17.74 0.76
C ILE A 187 17.46 17.36 1.32
N TYR A 188 17.63 16.07 1.56
CA TYR A 188 18.91 15.43 1.83
C TYR A 188 19.27 14.42 0.75
N TRP A 189 20.54 14.24 0.51
CA TRP A 189 21.05 13.19 -0.36
C TRP A 189 22.19 12.46 0.33
N SER A 190 22.34 11.18 0.09
CA SER A 190 23.48 10.43 0.62
C SER A 190 24.75 10.75 -0.16
N THR A 191 25.84 11.02 0.56
CA THR A 191 27.14 11.25 -0.07
C THR A 191 27.84 9.92 -0.41
N ASP A 192 27.38 8.82 0.19
CA ASP A 192 27.75 7.45 -0.13
C ASP A 192 26.55 6.66 -0.68
N ASN A 193 26.77 5.42 -1.09
CA ASN A 193 25.74 4.57 -1.69
C ASN A 193 24.99 3.67 -0.67
N ASN A 194 25.30 3.80 0.62
CA ASN A 194 24.72 2.99 1.69
C ASN A 194 23.90 3.81 2.71
N GLY A 195 23.74 5.12 2.48
CA GLY A 195 22.99 6.00 3.36
C GLY A 195 23.64 6.21 4.74
N ASN A 196 24.96 6.09 4.86
CA ASN A 196 25.66 6.37 6.11
C ASN A 196 25.94 7.86 6.33
N ASN A 197 26.16 8.59 5.23
CA ASN A 197 26.54 10.01 5.25
C ASN A 197 25.60 10.82 4.38
N TRP A 198 25.15 11.97 4.89
CA TRP A 198 24.13 12.79 4.27
C TRP A 198 24.54 14.26 4.18
N GLY A 199 24.08 14.93 3.15
CA GLY A 199 24.22 16.36 2.94
C GLY A 199 22.93 16.99 2.47
N THR A 200 22.73 18.26 2.79
CA THR A 200 21.54 19.03 2.38
C THR A 200 21.62 19.50 0.94
N ARG A 201 20.45 19.71 0.33
CA ARG A 201 20.29 20.32 -1.00
C ARG A 201 19.20 21.39 -0.95
N THR A 202 19.38 22.43 -1.77
CA THR A 202 18.39 23.50 -1.90
C THR A 202 17.31 23.05 -2.89
N SER A 203 16.07 23.01 -2.44
CA SER A 203 14.91 22.66 -3.26
C SER A 203 14.34 23.84 -4.07
N GLY A 204 14.55 25.07 -3.59
CA GLY A 204 13.95 26.27 -4.17
C GLY A 204 12.51 26.55 -3.71
N THR A 205 11.97 25.77 -2.79
CA THR A 205 10.61 25.93 -2.24
C THR A 205 10.62 25.88 -0.70
N SER A 206 9.57 26.43 -0.08
CA SER A 206 9.27 26.26 1.34
C SER A 206 8.06 25.35 1.59
N TYR A 207 7.48 24.76 0.57
CA TYR A 207 6.41 23.79 0.72
C TYR A 207 6.96 22.46 1.23
N ASP A 208 6.16 21.78 2.05
CA ASP A 208 6.46 20.40 2.43
C ASP A 208 6.54 19.50 1.20
N LEU A 209 7.56 18.69 1.15
CA LEU A 209 7.83 17.69 0.13
C LEU A 209 7.46 16.33 0.71
N LYS A 210 6.44 15.67 0.15
CA LYS A 210 5.80 14.51 0.75
C LYS A 210 6.37 13.18 0.32
N HIS A 211 6.71 13.05 -0.99
CA HIS A 211 7.18 11.77 -1.53
C HIS A 211 8.22 12.00 -2.62
N VAL A 212 9.17 11.08 -2.74
CA VAL A 212 10.23 11.09 -3.75
C VAL A 212 10.27 9.76 -4.49
N VAL A 213 10.41 9.81 -5.82
CA VAL A 213 10.57 8.62 -6.67
C VAL A 213 11.81 8.77 -7.55
N PHE A 214 12.44 7.64 -7.85
CA PHE A 214 13.45 7.55 -8.90
C PHE A 214 12.94 6.75 -10.09
N GLY A 215 13.00 7.35 -11.27
CA GLY A 215 12.59 6.71 -12.51
C GLY A 215 13.20 7.42 -13.71
N ASN A 216 13.52 6.68 -14.79
CA ASN A 216 14.11 7.22 -16.01
C ASN A 216 15.37 8.09 -15.77
N ASN A 217 16.25 7.70 -14.86
CA ASN A 217 17.43 8.46 -14.42
C ASN A 217 17.12 9.83 -13.80
N LEU A 218 15.92 10.05 -13.31
CA LEU A 218 15.44 11.27 -12.68
C LEU A 218 14.99 10.99 -11.25
N PHE A 219 15.22 11.94 -10.36
CA PHE A 219 14.45 12.04 -9.14
C PHE A 219 13.32 13.04 -9.34
N LEU A 220 12.11 12.65 -8.96
CA LEU A 220 10.96 13.54 -8.85
C LEU A 220 10.48 13.57 -7.40
N VAL A 221 10.13 14.75 -6.93
CA VAL A 221 9.56 14.98 -5.59
C VAL A 221 8.23 15.68 -5.76
N VAL A 222 7.23 15.24 -5.01
CA VAL A 222 5.90 15.88 -4.96
C VAL A 222 5.57 16.36 -3.56
N GLY A 223 4.67 17.34 -3.44
CA GLY A 223 4.33 17.88 -2.14
C GLY A 223 3.14 18.84 -2.11
N ASN A 224 3.10 19.63 -1.04
CA ASN A 224 2.02 20.57 -0.81
C ASN A 224 1.95 21.64 -1.91
N GLY A 225 0.73 22.18 -2.12
CA GLY A 225 0.49 23.24 -3.10
C GLY A 225 0.73 22.83 -4.55
N GLY A 226 0.63 21.54 -4.88
CA GLY A 226 0.90 21.00 -6.23
C GLY A 226 2.39 21.02 -6.59
N THR A 227 3.28 21.13 -5.62
CA THR A 227 4.73 21.15 -5.86
C THR A 227 5.16 19.86 -6.54
N ILE A 228 5.90 20.01 -7.67
CA ILE A 228 6.61 18.95 -8.35
C ILE A 228 8.01 19.47 -8.65
N LEU A 229 9.03 18.82 -8.09
CA LEU A 229 10.44 19.16 -8.34
C LEU A 229 11.12 18.01 -9.06
N LYS A 230 12.10 18.35 -9.89
CA LYS A 230 12.87 17.39 -10.66
C LYS A 230 14.35 17.61 -10.46
N SER A 231 15.10 16.53 -10.40
CA SER A 231 16.56 16.51 -10.52
C SER A 231 16.98 15.52 -11.60
N SER A 232 17.78 15.98 -12.55
CA SER A 232 18.38 15.17 -13.61
C SER A 232 19.87 14.89 -13.39
N ASP A 233 20.41 15.28 -12.23
CA ASP A 233 21.81 15.15 -11.84
C ASP A 233 22.01 14.35 -10.54
N ASN A 234 21.19 13.31 -10.36
CA ASN A 234 21.25 12.38 -9.22
C ASN A 234 20.98 13.06 -7.88
N GLY A 235 20.07 14.04 -7.83
CA GLY A 235 19.69 14.72 -6.60
C GLY A 235 20.64 15.84 -6.17
N SER A 236 21.64 16.19 -6.99
CA SER A 236 22.62 17.22 -6.66
C SER A 236 22.03 18.62 -6.74
N SER A 237 21.18 18.90 -7.73
CA SER A 237 20.44 20.14 -7.88
C SER A 237 18.95 19.86 -8.18
N TRP A 238 18.13 20.83 -7.81
CA TRP A 238 16.67 20.79 -7.93
C TRP A 238 16.17 22.10 -8.52
N GLY A 239 15.13 22.05 -9.32
CA GLY A 239 14.56 23.26 -9.93
C GLY A 239 14.52 23.21 -11.45
N ASP A 240 14.75 22.04 -12.05
CA ASP A 240 14.38 21.81 -13.45
C ASP A 240 12.89 22.15 -13.60
N SER A 241 12.57 22.96 -14.62
CA SER A 241 11.21 23.44 -14.81
C SER A 241 10.22 22.27 -14.97
N VAL A 242 9.35 22.11 -14.00
CA VAL A 242 8.18 21.23 -14.09
C VAL A 242 6.93 22.08 -14.06
N THR A 243 6.09 21.88 -15.07
CA THR A 243 4.76 22.54 -15.08
C THR A 243 3.80 21.70 -14.29
N SER A 244 3.45 22.17 -13.10
CA SER A 244 2.35 21.59 -12.30
C SER A 244 1.02 22.23 -12.73
N PRO A 245 0.01 21.45 -13.08
CA PRO A 245 -1.29 22.00 -13.49
C PRO A 245 -2.18 22.36 -12.30
N ILE A 246 -1.77 22.04 -11.07
CA ILE A 246 -2.62 22.08 -9.89
C ILE A 246 -1.98 22.84 -8.73
N THR A 247 -2.83 23.18 -7.74
CA THR A 247 -2.43 23.73 -6.44
C THR A 247 -2.84 22.84 -5.26
N LYS A 248 -3.43 21.67 -5.55
CA LYS A 248 -3.81 20.68 -4.55
C LYS A 248 -2.57 19.94 -4.03
N ASN A 249 -2.64 19.44 -2.80
CA ASN A 249 -1.54 18.68 -2.24
C ASN A 249 -1.38 17.34 -2.95
N LEU A 250 -0.15 16.99 -3.28
CA LEU A 250 0.27 15.67 -3.76
C LEU A 250 0.93 14.92 -2.61
N TYR A 251 0.56 13.65 -2.45
CA TYR A 251 1.02 12.82 -1.33
C TYR A 251 1.99 11.74 -1.78
N SER A 252 1.83 11.19 -2.99
CA SER A 252 2.70 10.15 -3.54
C SER A 252 2.88 10.27 -5.04
N ILE A 253 3.94 9.65 -5.57
CA ILE A 253 4.24 9.56 -6.99
C ILE A 253 4.91 8.23 -7.33
N ALA A 254 4.45 7.57 -8.40
CA ALA A 254 5.00 6.32 -8.93
C ALA A 254 5.48 6.48 -10.38
N TYR A 255 6.39 5.59 -10.80
CA TYR A 255 6.89 5.47 -12.17
C TYR A 255 6.60 4.09 -12.74
N ASP A 256 6.13 4.01 -13.99
CA ASP A 256 5.73 2.75 -14.64
C ASP A 256 6.90 1.92 -15.21
N GLY A 257 8.13 2.37 -14.98
CA GLY A 257 9.33 1.70 -15.50
C GLY A 257 9.59 1.95 -16.99
N SER A 258 8.72 2.69 -17.68
CA SER A 258 8.83 2.91 -19.13
C SER A 258 8.81 4.39 -19.51
N ASN A 259 7.71 5.09 -19.26
CA ASN A 259 7.54 6.45 -19.78
C ASN A 259 6.58 7.35 -18.99
N LYS A 260 5.96 6.87 -17.91
CA LYS A 260 4.89 7.61 -17.25
C LYS A 260 5.12 7.72 -15.75
N PHE A 261 4.97 8.93 -15.22
CA PHE A 261 4.83 9.19 -13.79
C PHE A 261 3.37 9.49 -13.48
N VAL A 262 2.89 8.93 -12.38
CA VAL A 262 1.55 9.20 -11.85
C VAL A 262 1.69 9.66 -10.42
N ALA A 263 1.16 10.84 -10.10
CA ALA A 263 1.12 11.35 -8.73
C ALA A 263 -0.32 11.49 -8.25
N VAL A 264 -0.54 11.19 -6.98
CA VAL A 264 -1.85 11.17 -6.33
C VAL A 264 -1.85 12.06 -5.10
N GLY A 265 -3.03 12.53 -4.69
CA GLY A 265 -3.15 13.37 -3.50
C GLY A 265 -4.58 13.75 -3.16
N ALA A 266 -4.76 14.94 -2.60
CA ALA A 266 -6.04 15.46 -2.13
C ALA A 266 -7.00 15.75 -3.28
N ASN A 267 -7.95 14.85 -3.54
CA ASN A 267 -8.92 14.95 -4.63
C ASN A 267 -8.26 15.23 -5.99
N THR A 268 -7.17 14.54 -6.29
CA THR A 268 -6.43 14.74 -7.53
C THR A 268 -5.56 13.55 -7.90
N VAL A 269 -5.46 13.30 -9.19
CA VAL A 269 -4.45 12.48 -9.85
C VAL A 269 -3.84 13.32 -10.95
N VAL A 270 -2.52 13.35 -11.06
CA VAL A 270 -1.81 13.98 -12.18
C VAL A 270 -0.91 12.98 -12.86
N VAL A 271 -0.90 13.03 -14.18
CA VAL A 271 -0.16 12.10 -15.03
C VAL A 271 0.83 12.86 -15.89
N SER A 272 2.07 12.38 -15.95
CA SER A 272 3.07 13.01 -16.82
C SER A 272 2.74 12.81 -18.29
N THR A 273 2.84 13.89 -19.07
CA THR A 273 2.60 13.87 -20.52
C THR A 273 3.82 13.37 -21.32
N ASN A 274 4.93 13.13 -20.62
CA ASN A 274 6.18 12.65 -21.21
C ASN A 274 7.03 11.90 -20.17
N ASN A 275 8.00 11.13 -20.64
CA ASN A 275 8.93 10.37 -19.82
C ASN A 275 10.01 11.21 -19.11
N THR A 276 10.04 12.52 -19.34
CA THR A 276 11.01 13.43 -18.72
C THR A 276 10.48 14.03 -17.40
N GLY A 277 9.22 13.75 -17.03
CA GLY A 277 8.61 14.32 -15.84
C GLY A 277 8.57 15.86 -15.83
N SER A 278 8.55 16.50 -17.01
CA SER A 278 8.61 17.96 -17.13
C SER A 278 7.25 18.62 -17.22
N ALA A 279 6.20 17.88 -17.56
CA ALA A 279 4.83 18.37 -17.66
C ALA A 279 3.86 17.29 -17.20
N PHE A 280 2.80 17.73 -16.52
CA PHE A 280 1.73 16.89 -16.02
C PHE A 280 0.37 17.41 -16.46
N THR A 281 -0.61 16.53 -16.56
CA THR A 281 -2.01 16.84 -16.77
C THR A 281 -2.81 16.35 -15.58
N GLU A 282 -3.70 17.21 -15.06
CA GLU A 282 -4.63 16.81 -14.02
C GLU A 282 -5.74 15.97 -14.64
N MET A 283 -6.03 14.85 -13.99
CA MET A 283 -7.22 14.07 -14.25
C MET A 283 -8.31 14.53 -13.29
N GLU A 284 -9.55 14.64 -13.78
CA GLU A 284 -10.68 14.98 -12.92
C GLU A 284 -10.99 13.80 -12.02
N ASP A 285 -10.48 13.84 -10.77
CA ASP A 285 -10.77 12.85 -9.74
C ASP A 285 -11.26 13.55 -8.47
N THR A 286 -12.26 12.95 -7.84
CA THR A 286 -12.79 13.38 -6.54
C THR A 286 -12.24 12.53 -5.40
N LEU A 287 -11.39 11.54 -5.72
CA LEU A 287 -10.83 10.61 -4.76
C LEU A 287 -9.54 11.15 -4.17
N THR A 288 -9.37 10.92 -2.87
CA THR A 288 -8.13 11.16 -2.18
C THR A 288 -7.40 9.85 -2.00
N PHE A 289 -6.17 9.80 -2.51
CA PHE A 289 -5.27 8.67 -2.31
C PHE A 289 -4.09 9.09 -1.45
N ASN A 290 -3.68 8.22 -0.54
CA ASN A 290 -2.52 8.43 0.33
C ASN A 290 -1.24 8.01 -0.38
N ASP A 291 -1.28 6.89 -1.14
CA ASP A 291 -0.11 6.36 -1.83
C ASP A 291 -0.47 5.67 -3.15
N VAL A 292 0.52 5.55 -4.04
CA VAL A 292 0.45 4.88 -5.33
C VAL A 292 1.74 4.15 -5.66
N THR A 293 1.63 2.93 -6.19
CA THR A 293 2.77 2.16 -6.70
C THR A 293 2.47 1.60 -8.09
N PHE A 294 3.50 1.10 -8.77
CA PHE A 294 3.36 0.42 -10.05
C PHE A 294 3.96 -0.99 -10.00
N GLY A 295 3.24 -1.96 -10.53
CA GLY A 295 3.71 -3.35 -10.65
C GLY A 295 2.93 -4.14 -11.67
N ASN A 296 3.59 -5.02 -12.41
CA ASN A 296 2.99 -5.90 -13.41
C ASN A 296 2.05 -5.22 -14.41
N GLY A 297 2.36 -3.97 -14.81
CA GLY A 297 1.56 -3.24 -15.78
C GLY A 297 0.36 -2.48 -15.20
N TYR A 298 0.29 -2.35 -13.86
CA TYR A 298 -0.80 -1.65 -13.17
C TYR A 298 -0.27 -0.64 -12.17
N PHE A 299 -0.85 0.55 -12.19
CA PHE A 299 -0.83 1.44 -11.04
C PHE A 299 -1.88 0.97 -10.04
N VAL A 300 -1.53 0.93 -8.76
CA VAL A 300 -2.45 0.65 -7.66
C VAL A 300 -2.31 1.75 -6.64
N ALA A 301 -3.44 2.37 -6.28
CA ALA A 301 -3.51 3.47 -5.32
C ALA A 301 -4.37 3.08 -4.11
N VAL A 302 -3.96 3.52 -2.93
CA VAL A 302 -4.62 3.25 -1.66
C VAL A 302 -4.99 4.53 -0.94
N GLY A 303 -5.96 4.47 -0.05
CA GLY A 303 -6.41 5.64 0.70
C GLY A 303 -7.23 5.29 1.93
N ASN A 304 -7.98 6.28 2.41
CA ASN A 304 -8.77 6.17 3.63
C ASN A 304 -9.87 5.12 3.50
N ASP A 305 -10.35 4.60 4.63
CA ASP A 305 -11.38 3.57 4.69
C ASP A 305 -11.03 2.30 3.87
N GLU A 306 -9.74 1.95 3.80
CA GLU A 306 -9.21 0.81 3.05
C GLU A 306 -9.52 0.84 1.55
N ILE A 307 -9.82 1.98 0.94
CA ILE A 307 -10.08 2.02 -0.50
C ILE A 307 -8.82 1.64 -1.28
N ILE A 308 -9.02 0.79 -2.30
CA ILE A 308 -7.97 0.43 -3.25
C ILE A 308 -8.52 0.56 -4.66
N TYR A 309 -7.79 1.27 -5.50
CA TYR A 309 -8.08 1.45 -6.91
C TYR A 309 -6.90 0.99 -7.75
N ARG A 310 -7.21 0.61 -8.98
CA ARG A 310 -6.23 0.13 -9.93
C ARG A 310 -6.45 0.76 -11.30
N SER A 311 -5.35 1.01 -12.03
CA SER A 311 -5.34 1.59 -13.37
C SER A 311 -4.24 0.96 -14.23
N THR A 312 -4.46 0.85 -15.54
CA THR A 312 -3.43 0.43 -16.52
C THR A 312 -2.71 1.61 -17.15
N ASP A 313 -3.28 2.80 -17.05
CA ASP A 313 -2.83 4.00 -17.78
C ASP A 313 -2.58 5.21 -16.86
N GLY A 314 -2.97 5.13 -15.59
CA GLY A 314 -2.94 6.22 -14.62
C GLY A 314 -4.08 7.24 -14.81
N ASP A 315 -4.85 7.12 -15.87
CA ASP A 315 -5.92 8.06 -16.24
C ASP A 315 -7.28 7.54 -15.77
N THR A 316 -7.54 6.24 -15.99
CA THR A 316 -8.82 5.59 -15.66
C THR A 316 -8.62 4.64 -14.50
N TRP A 317 -9.35 4.87 -13.41
CA TRP A 317 -9.23 4.11 -12.18
C TRP A 317 -10.46 3.26 -11.88
N THR A 318 -10.24 2.01 -11.51
CA THR A 318 -11.30 1.08 -11.12
C THR A 318 -11.14 0.71 -9.65
N LYS A 319 -12.20 0.88 -8.86
CA LYS A 319 -12.23 0.42 -7.47
C LYS A 319 -12.21 -1.11 -7.42
N VAL A 320 -11.30 -1.66 -6.61
CA VAL A 320 -11.12 -3.11 -6.45
C VAL A 320 -11.32 -3.58 -5.01
N TYR A 321 -11.34 -2.65 -4.03
CA TYR A 321 -11.52 -2.99 -2.61
C TYR A 321 -11.95 -1.75 -1.81
N PRO A 322 -12.75 -1.82 -0.70
CA PRO A 322 -13.73 -2.86 -0.39
C PRO A 322 -14.88 -2.88 -1.32
#